data_7bf674bdea670fdda02b8c7229ae405e
#
_entry.id   7bf674bdea670fdda02b8c7229ae405e
#
_cell.length_a   1.000
_cell.length_b   1.000
_cell.length_c   1.000
_cell.angle_alpha   90.00
_cell.angle_beta   90.00
_cell.angle_gamma   90.00
#
_symmetry.space_group_name_H-M   'P 1'
#
loop_
_entity.id
_entity.type
_entity.pdbx_description
1 polymer ?
#
loop_
_entity_poly.entity_id
_entity_poly.type
_entity_poly.pdbx_seq_one_letter_code
_entity_poly.pdbx_strand_id
1 'polypeptide(L)'
;MPQLRTERLITCRQALPTWLKSFFGSNDTSLVYEVSYVNPREKTVTMCSQNLTWSELLSVQETVRYTPGSTPGKTIFDQTAKVIAMCGGWQKIKNSIEEVTVDRFSKNAAKGREGFERVLAISREAFAEQRRQQKIMV
;
A
#
# COMPACT_ATOMS: atom_id res chain seq x y z
N MET A 1 14.64 19.79 10.26
CA MET A 1 15.38 18.53 10.29
C MET A 1 15.02 17.72 9.07
N PRO A 2 15.98 17.00 8.50
CA PRO A 2 15.73 16.28 7.29
C PRO A 2 14.72 15.15 7.51
N GLN A 3 13.70 15.13 6.69
CA GLN A 3 12.78 14.03 6.50
C GLN A 3 13.44 13.03 5.53
N LEU A 4 13.42 11.75 5.85
CA LEU A 4 13.90 10.74 4.93
C LEU A 4 12.86 10.54 3.81
N ARG A 5 13.26 10.81 2.58
CA ARG A 5 12.47 10.56 1.38
C ARG A 5 13.04 9.35 0.65
N THR A 6 12.18 8.41 0.29
CA THR A 6 12.56 7.22 -0.49
C THR A 6 11.64 7.08 -1.69
N GLU A 7 12.19 6.71 -2.82
CA GLU A 7 11.46 6.40 -4.05
C GLU A 7 11.63 4.92 -4.37
N ARG A 8 10.55 4.26 -4.80
CA ARG A 8 10.57 2.84 -5.18
C ARG A 8 9.77 2.61 -6.46
N LEU A 9 10.28 1.72 -7.28
CA LEU A 9 9.53 1.11 -8.37
C LEU A 9 9.19 -0.32 -7.96
N ILE A 10 7.90 -0.60 -7.83
CA ILE A 10 7.39 -1.87 -7.32
C ILE A 10 6.76 -2.65 -8.47
N THR A 11 7.19 -3.89 -8.65
CA THR A 11 6.58 -4.81 -9.60
C THR A 11 5.54 -5.66 -8.87
N CYS A 12 4.28 -5.53 -9.27
CA CYS A 12 3.17 -6.30 -8.72
C CYS A 12 2.71 -7.37 -9.73
N ARG A 13 2.51 -8.60 -9.26
CA ARG A 13 1.84 -9.64 -10.03
C ARG A 13 0.41 -9.79 -9.53
N GLN A 14 -0.56 -9.56 -10.41
CA GLN A 14 -1.97 -9.64 -10.08
C GLN A 14 -2.72 -10.34 -11.20
N ALA A 15 -3.45 -11.40 -10.87
CA ALA A 15 -4.33 -12.02 -11.83
C ALA A 15 -5.49 -11.07 -12.18
N LEU A 16 -5.61 -10.71 -13.45
CA LEU A 16 -6.73 -9.91 -13.95
C LEU A 16 -7.96 -10.82 -14.20
N PRO A 17 -9.20 -10.35 -13.93
CA PRO A 17 -10.39 -10.99 -14.41
C PRO A 17 -10.33 -11.18 -15.92
N THR A 18 -10.89 -12.30 -16.42
CA THR A 18 -10.79 -12.67 -17.85
C THR A 18 -11.32 -11.57 -18.77
N TRP A 19 -12.40 -10.89 -18.40
CA TRP A 19 -12.99 -9.80 -19.18
C TRP A 19 -12.12 -8.54 -19.23
N LEU A 20 -11.28 -8.31 -18.22
CA LEU A 20 -10.32 -7.19 -18.22
C LEU A 20 -9.09 -7.48 -19.09
N LYS A 21 -8.76 -8.75 -19.34
CA LYS A 21 -7.61 -9.12 -20.18
C LYS A 21 -7.74 -8.62 -21.62
N SER A 22 -8.96 -8.44 -22.12
CA SER A 22 -9.22 -7.85 -23.43
C SER A 22 -8.82 -6.37 -23.53
N PHE A 23 -8.81 -5.65 -22.39
CA PHE A 23 -8.46 -4.22 -22.32
C PHE A 23 -7.00 -4.01 -21.92
N PHE A 24 -6.49 -4.83 -20.99
CA PHE A 24 -5.17 -4.65 -20.38
C PHE A 24 -4.12 -5.65 -20.91
N GLY A 25 -4.52 -6.54 -21.82
CA GLY A 25 -3.66 -7.62 -22.30
C GLY A 25 -3.53 -8.76 -21.28
N SER A 26 -2.76 -9.78 -21.66
CA SER A 26 -2.54 -10.99 -20.84
C SER A 26 -1.41 -10.83 -19.81
N ASN A 27 -0.79 -9.66 -19.72
CA ASN A 27 0.32 -9.44 -18.80
C ASN A 27 -0.22 -9.24 -17.39
N ASP A 28 0.07 -10.17 -16.49
CA ASP A 28 -0.32 -10.14 -15.08
C ASP A 28 0.61 -9.25 -14.22
N THR A 29 1.57 -8.55 -14.85
CA THR A 29 2.56 -7.74 -14.15
C THR A 29 2.24 -6.25 -14.31
N SER A 30 2.19 -5.53 -13.21
CA SER A 30 2.03 -4.09 -13.17
C SER A 30 3.17 -3.42 -12.42
N LEU A 31 3.50 -2.20 -12.83
CA LEU A 31 4.48 -1.34 -12.18
C LEU A 31 3.75 -0.27 -11.37
N VAL A 32 4.22 -0.06 -10.15
CA VAL A 32 3.74 0.97 -9.23
C VAL A 32 4.93 1.83 -8.81
N TYR A 33 4.77 3.13 -8.91
CA TYR A 33 5.74 4.09 -8.38
C TYR A 33 5.28 4.54 -7.00
N GLU A 34 6.18 4.49 -6.03
CA GLU A 34 5.91 4.88 -4.65
C GLU A 34 6.97 5.86 -4.14
N VAL A 35 6.51 6.90 -3.46
CA VAL A 35 7.35 7.82 -2.69
C VAL A 35 6.95 7.73 -1.23
N SER A 36 7.92 7.54 -0.34
CA SER A 36 7.69 7.55 1.11
C SER A 36 8.47 8.65 1.80
N TYR A 37 7.87 9.18 2.86
CA TYR A 37 8.43 10.21 3.73
C TYR A 37 8.39 9.73 5.16
N VAL A 38 9.53 9.70 5.83
CA VAL A 38 9.64 9.35 7.25
C VAL A 38 10.10 10.57 8.03
N ASN A 39 9.29 11.01 8.99
CA ASN A 39 9.63 12.08 9.90
C ASN A 39 9.83 11.51 11.33
N PRO A 40 11.07 11.31 11.78
CA PRO A 40 11.34 10.69 13.08
C PRO A 40 10.97 11.59 14.27
N ARG A 41 10.90 12.91 14.09
CA ARG A 41 10.50 13.85 15.16
C ARG A 41 9.01 13.75 15.45
N GLU A 42 8.22 13.84 14.38
CA GLU A 42 6.77 13.75 14.47
C GLU A 42 6.29 12.30 14.58
N LYS A 43 7.22 11.35 14.41
CA LYS A 43 6.93 9.89 14.37
C LYS A 43 5.87 9.56 13.34
N THR A 44 5.96 10.19 12.16
CA THR A 44 5.03 10.01 11.06
C THR A 44 5.69 9.34 9.88
N VAL A 45 4.92 8.54 9.16
CA VAL A 45 5.28 7.97 7.86
C VAL A 45 4.14 8.25 6.89
N THR A 46 4.47 8.77 5.71
CA THR A 46 3.52 8.93 4.62
C THR A 46 4.07 8.22 3.39
N MET A 47 3.26 7.40 2.76
CA MET A 47 3.57 6.73 1.49
C MET A 47 2.51 7.11 0.46
N CYS A 48 2.97 7.54 -0.71
CA CYS A 48 2.11 7.87 -1.85
C CYS A 48 2.51 6.97 -3.00
N SER A 49 1.57 6.24 -3.56
CA SER A 49 1.81 5.36 -4.69
C SER A 49 0.86 5.62 -5.83
N GLN A 50 1.31 5.33 -7.04
CA GLN A 50 0.49 5.38 -8.24
C GLN A 50 0.91 4.28 -9.21
N ASN A 51 -0.06 3.74 -9.96
CA ASN A 51 0.25 2.80 -11.02
C ASN A 51 0.89 3.52 -12.21
N LEU A 52 1.90 2.88 -12.82
CA LEU A 52 2.51 3.32 -14.08
C LEU A 52 1.95 2.51 -15.24
N THR A 53 1.81 1.20 -15.05
CA THR A 53 1.21 0.34 -16.05
C THR A 53 -0.29 0.61 -16.14
N TRP A 54 -0.81 0.71 -17.36
CA TRP A 54 -2.21 1.01 -17.69
C TRP A 54 -2.73 2.37 -17.18
N SER A 55 -1.83 3.29 -16.85
CA SER A 55 -2.20 4.62 -16.35
C SER A 55 -3.07 5.45 -17.30
N GLU A 56 -3.02 5.14 -18.60
CA GLU A 56 -3.88 5.76 -19.61
C GLU A 56 -5.33 5.24 -19.59
N LEU A 57 -5.56 4.05 -19.03
CA LEU A 57 -6.88 3.41 -18.92
C LEU A 57 -7.45 3.48 -17.52
N LEU A 58 -6.58 3.40 -16.53
CA LEU A 58 -6.93 3.37 -15.12
C LEU A 58 -5.87 4.08 -14.29
N SER A 59 -6.24 5.13 -13.59
CA SER A 59 -5.38 5.80 -12.60
C SER A 59 -5.78 5.34 -11.21
N VAL A 60 -4.83 4.79 -10.47
CA VAL A 60 -4.97 4.44 -9.06
C VAL A 60 -3.90 5.20 -8.29
N GLN A 61 -4.34 6.06 -7.38
CA GLN A 61 -3.46 6.81 -6.48
C GLN A 61 -3.81 6.43 -5.05
N GLU A 62 -2.83 5.97 -4.30
CA GLU A 62 -2.99 5.57 -2.91
C GLU A 62 -2.13 6.45 -2.01
N THR A 63 -2.67 6.78 -0.85
CA THR A 63 -1.93 7.43 0.23
C THR A 63 -2.12 6.64 1.52
N VAL A 64 -1.02 6.26 2.13
CA VAL A 64 -0.97 5.61 3.44
C VAL A 64 -0.27 6.53 4.42
N ARG A 65 -0.87 6.71 5.60
CA ARG A 65 -0.29 7.52 6.68
C ARG A 65 -0.27 6.74 7.98
N TYR A 66 0.86 6.82 8.66
CA TYR A 66 1.03 6.39 10.05
C TYR A 66 1.30 7.62 10.88
N THR A 67 0.49 7.83 11.93
CA THR A 67 0.63 8.95 12.86
C THR A 67 0.52 8.46 14.30
N PRO A 68 1.13 9.16 15.28
CA PRO A 68 0.92 8.85 16.68
C PRO A 68 -0.57 8.93 17.04
N GLY A 69 -1.05 7.94 17.76
CA GLY A 69 -2.39 7.97 18.34
C GLY A 69 -2.47 8.87 19.59
N SER A 70 -3.68 9.22 19.99
CA SER A 70 -3.94 9.95 21.24
C SER A 70 -3.54 9.15 22.49
N THR A 71 -3.57 7.83 22.40
CA THR A 71 -3.12 6.94 23.48
C THR A 71 -1.64 6.62 23.29
N PRO A 72 -0.78 6.76 24.33
CA PRO A 72 0.63 6.40 24.25
C PRO A 72 0.85 4.97 23.75
N GLY A 73 1.80 4.79 22.84
CA GLY A 73 2.12 3.49 22.26
C GLY A 73 1.15 2.99 21.18
N LYS A 74 0.15 3.79 20.81
CA LYS A 74 -0.76 3.49 19.69
C LYS A 74 -0.36 4.31 18.45
N THR A 75 -0.58 3.73 17.29
CA THR A 75 -0.40 4.36 15.98
C THR A 75 -1.72 4.34 15.25
N ILE A 76 -2.07 5.47 14.64
CA ILE A 76 -3.19 5.56 13.70
C ILE A 76 -2.66 5.18 12.33
N PHE A 77 -3.35 4.28 11.68
CA PHE A 77 -3.14 3.90 10.29
C PHE A 77 -4.32 4.43 9.46
N ASP A 78 -4.02 5.28 8.50
CA ASP A 78 -4.98 5.82 7.54
C ASP A 78 -4.54 5.41 6.13
N GLN A 79 -5.48 4.88 5.35
CA GLN A 79 -5.23 4.43 3.98
C GLN A 79 -6.37 4.88 3.08
N THR A 80 -6.05 5.67 2.08
CA THR A 80 -7.02 6.19 1.10
C THR A 80 -6.56 5.87 -0.30
N ALA A 81 -7.51 5.62 -1.21
CA ALA A 81 -7.23 5.46 -2.63
C ALA A 81 -8.21 6.25 -3.47
N LYS A 82 -7.70 6.81 -4.56
CA LYS A 82 -8.47 7.44 -5.62
C LYS A 82 -8.34 6.58 -6.87
N VAL A 83 -9.46 6.11 -7.39
CA VAL A 83 -9.55 5.27 -8.59
C VAL A 83 -10.32 6.01 -9.66
N ILE A 84 -9.72 6.18 -10.84
CA ILE A 84 -10.32 6.84 -11.99
C ILE A 84 -10.11 5.98 -13.22
N ALA A 85 -11.18 5.48 -13.82
CA ALA A 85 -11.12 4.85 -15.13
C ALA A 85 -11.22 5.93 -16.23
N MET A 86 -10.25 5.90 -17.14
CA MET A 86 -10.12 6.88 -18.23
C MET A 86 -10.62 6.34 -19.58
N CYS A 87 -11.37 5.24 -19.58
CA CYS A 87 -11.93 4.65 -20.80
C CYS A 87 -12.97 5.59 -21.39
N GLY A 88 -12.61 6.35 -22.42
CA GLY A 88 -13.50 7.26 -23.10
C GLY A 88 -14.71 6.56 -23.73
N GLY A 89 -15.91 7.12 -23.56
CA GLY A 89 -17.10 6.76 -24.35
C GLY A 89 -17.96 5.61 -23.84
N TRP A 90 -17.51 4.75 -22.93
CA TRP A 90 -18.24 3.55 -22.49
C TRP A 90 -18.47 3.55 -20.98
N GLN A 91 -19.46 4.32 -20.53
CA GLN A 91 -19.74 4.54 -19.11
C GLN A 91 -19.94 3.23 -18.30
N LYS A 92 -20.57 2.21 -18.89
CA LYS A 92 -20.77 0.92 -18.23
C LYS A 92 -19.43 0.22 -17.94
N ILE A 93 -18.52 0.23 -18.90
CA ILE A 93 -17.19 -0.38 -18.75
C ILE A 93 -16.38 0.39 -17.72
N LYS A 94 -16.42 1.71 -17.77
CA LYS A 94 -15.78 2.60 -16.79
C LYS A 94 -16.21 2.24 -15.36
N ASN A 95 -17.52 2.19 -15.10
CA ASN A 95 -18.07 1.89 -13.79
C ASN A 95 -17.64 0.47 -13.32
N SER A 96 -17.67 -0.53 -14.22
CA SER A 96 -17.25 -1.89 -13.87
C SER A 96 -15.77 -1.98 -13.54
N ILE A 97 -14.89 -1.25 -14.23
CA ILE A 97 -13.45 -1.20 -13.94
C ILE A 97 -13.22 -0.53 -12.58
N GLU A 98 -13.88 0.60 -12.32
CA GLU A 98 -13.76 1.31 -11.04
C GLU A 98 -14.24 0.43 -9.88
N GLU A 99 -15.39 -0.22 -10.00
CA GLU A 99 -15.98 -1.10 -8.98
C GLU A 99 -15.05 -2.29 -8.65
N VAL A 100 -14.58 -3.02 -9.67
CA VAL A 100 -13.65 -4.14 -9.47
C VAL A 100 -12.34 -3.68 -8.85
N THR A 101 -11.85 -2.50 -9.22
CA THR A 101 -10.60 -1.97 -8.67
C THR A 101 -10.76 -1.58 -7.21
N VAL A 102 -11.86 -0.94 -6.85
CA VAL A 102 -12.20 -0.57 -5.46
C VAL A 102 -12.38 -1.83 -4.59
N ASP A 103 -13.08 -2.85 -5.08
CA ASP A 103 -13.25 -4.12 -4.35
C ASP A 103 -11.89 -4.79 -4.09
N ARG A 104 -11.04 -4.87 -5.10
CA ARG A 104 -9.67 -5.41 -4.95
C ARG A 104 -8.81 -4.61 -3.99
N PHE A 105 -8.87 -3.30 -4.09
CA PHE A 105 -8.16 -2.42 -3.16
C PHE A 105 -8.57 -2.71 -1.72
N SER A 106 -9.88 -2.78 -1.45
CA SER A 106 -10.41 -3.05 -0.11
C SER A 106 -9.95 -4.41 0.43
N LYS A 107 -9.99 -5.46 -0.41
CA LYS A 107 -9.51 -6.81 -0.05
C LYS A 107 -8.01 -6.86 0.20
N ASN A 108 -7.23 -6.19 -0.64
CA ASN A 108 -5.77 -6.14 -0.49
C ASN A 108 -5.35 -5.31 0.73
N ALA A 109 -6.05 -4.21 1.02
CA ALA A 109 -5.82 -3.40 2.20
C ALA A 109 -6.07 -4.18 3.49
N ALA A 110 -7.12 -5.01 3.53
CA ALA A 110 -7.40 -5.89 4.68
C ALA A 110 -6.29 -6.93 4.90
N LYS A 111 -5.86 -7.61 3.83
CA LYS A 111 -4.74 -8.57 3.87
C LYS A 111 -3.42 -7.90 4.25
N GLY A 112 -3.16 -6.71 3.73
CA GLY A 112 -1.97 -5.93 4.05
C GLY A 112 -1.90 -5.58 5.54
N ARG A 113 -3.01 -5.16 6.13
CA ARG A 113 -3.10 -4.89 7.58
C ARG A 113 -2.85 -6.15 8.41
N GLU A 114 -3.47 -7.27 8.06
CA GLU A 114 -3.24 -8.55 8.73
C GLU A 114 -1.76 -8.98 8.66
N GLY A 115 -1.16 -8.90 7.48
CA GLY A 115 0.26 -9.20 7.27
C GLY A 115 1.18 -8.28 8.09
N PHE A 116 0.85 -6.99 8.16
CA PHE A 116 1.60 -6.01 8.94
C PHE A 116 1.53 -6.29 10.44
N GLU A 117 0.36 -6.59 11.00
CA GLU A 117 0.21 -6.96 12.41
C GLU A 117 1.01 -8.24 12.75
N ARG A 118 1.03 -9.20 11.85
CA ARG A 118 1.83 -10.42 12.00
C ARG A 118 3.34 -10.11 12.04
N VAL A 119 3.83 -9.26 11.16
CA VAL A 119 5.25 -8.83 11.16
C VAL A 119 5.59 -8.08 12.44
N LEU A 120 4.69 -7.21 12.91
CA LEU A 120 4.88 -6.51 14.18
C LEU A 120 4.96 -7.47 15.37
N ALA A 121 4.12 -8.50 15.41
CA ALA A 121 4.16 -9.52 16.46
C ALA A 121 5.52 -10.25 16.47
N ILE A 122 5.96 -10.75 15.33
CA ILE A 122 7.27 -11.42 15.17
C ILE A 122 8.42 -10.49 15.59
N SER A 123 8.38 -9.23 15.17
CA SER A 123 9.42 -8.24 15.51
C SER A 123 9.48 -7.99 17.03
N ARG A 124 8.32 -7.87 17.69
CA ARG A 124 8.26 -7.69 19.16
C ARG A 124 8.86 -8.88 19.91
N GLU A 125 8.60 -10.11 19.46
CA GLU A 125 9.18 -11.31 20.04
C GLU A 125 10.71 -11.34 19.87
N ALA A 126 11.20 -11.06 18.65
CA ALA A 126 12.63 -11.02 18.35
C ALA A 126 13.37 -9.97 19.20
N PHE A 127 12.83 -8.77 19.33
CA PHE A 127 13.40 -7.73 20.18
C PHE A 127 13.31 -8.03 21.68
N ALA A 128 12.28 -8.73 22.12
CA ALA A 128 12.16 -9.18 23.50
C ALA A 128 13.22 -10.21 23.85
N GLU A 129 13.46 -11.17 22.96
CA GLU A 129 14.50 -12.19 23.11
C GLU A 129 15.90 -11.57 23.13
N GLN A 130 16.20 -10.68 22.21
CA GLN A 130 17.47 -9.96 22.17
C GLN A 130 17.76 -9.18 23.46
N ARG A 131 16.73 -8.54 24.04
CA ARG A 131 16.86 -7.87 25.34
C ARG A 131 17.09 -8.81 26.52
N ARG A 132 16.50 -10.02 26.48
CA ARG A 132 16.76 -11.06 27.50
C ARG A 132 18.20 -11.54 27.45
N GLN A 133 18.71 -11.81 26.26
CA GLN A 133 20.11 -12.26 26.07
C GLN A 133 21.11 -11.21 26.53
N GLN A 134 20.88 -9.94 26.25
CA GLN A 134 21.74 -8.85 26.73
C GLN A 134 21.78 -8.73 28.26
N LYS A 135 20.66 -9.03 28.95
CA LYS A 135 20.60 -8.98 30.42
C LYS A 135 21.32 -10.18 31.10
N ILE A 136 21.55 -11.27 30.39
CA ILE A 136 22.24 -12.46 30.92
C ILE A 136 23.76 -12.31 30.79
N MET A 137 24.22 -11.45 29.85
CA MET A 137 25.65 -11.24 29.61
C MET A 137 26.27 -10.09 30.43
N VAL A 138 25.49 -9.44 31.30
CA VAL A 138 25.92 -8.42 32.27
C VAL A 138 25.76 -8.94 33.67
#